data_ad4235784d95a1dbe0e3134c218f0a06
#
_entry.id   ad4235784d95a1dbe0e3134c218f0a06
#
_cell.length_a   1.000
_cell.length_b   1.000
_cell.length_c   1.000
_cell.angle_alpha   90.00
_cell.angle_beta   90.00
_cell.angle_gamma   90.00
#
_symmetry.space_group_name_H-M   'P 1'
#
loop_
_entity.id
_entity.type
_entity.pdbx_description
1 polymer ?
#
loop_
_entity_poly.entity_id
_entity_poly.type
_entity_poly.pdbx_seq_one_letter_code
_entity_poly.pdbx_strand_id
1 'polypeptide(L)'
;MTAAHTRILELRAELDQHNYRYHVLDEPSIPDAEYDRLFHELKALEAEHPELVTRESPTQRVGSAALSAFTQVKHEIPMLSLGNAFDETTMLEFDRRVTEGLDLPVGDLFGAGAAVEYSCEPKLDGLAVSLLYQDGHLVRGATRGDGTTGEDISVNVRTVRNIPLKLHGSGWPAVLEVRGEVFMSKAGFDRLNEAQLQAGGKTFANPRNAAAGSLRQLDSRITASRPLEFCCYGLGQVSQEFADTHIGNLKQLQQWGMPISHELKLAKGIGECLDYYRDIGERRAALPYEIDGVVFKVNSLASQRELGFRAREPRWAIAHKFPAMEELTELLDVEFQVGRTGAVTPVARPSGLARRSSTSCAS
;
A
#
# COMPACT_ATOMS: atom_id res chain seq x y z
N MET A 1 -18.09 -2.32 -36.39
CA MET A 1 -16.81 -2.62 -35.69
C MET A 1 -16.03 -3.60 -36.56
N THR A 2 -14.74 -3.36 -36.76
CA THR A 2 -13.86 -4.31 -37.48
C THR A 2 -13.55 -5.50 -36.60
N ALA A 3 -13.17 -6.65 -37.17
CA ALA A 3 -12.76 -7.83 -36.41
C ALA A 3 -11.61 -7.53 -35.46
N ALA A 4 -10.64 -6.68 -35.87
CA ALA A 4 -9.53 -6.22 -35.04
C ALA A 4 -10.02 -5.43 -33.81
N HIS A 5 -10.99 -4.50 -34.00
CA HIS A 5 -11.57 -3.73 -32.91
C HIS A 5 -12.22 -4.63 -31.86
N THR A 6 -13.03 -5.61 -32.31
CA THR A 6 -13.67 -6.59 -31.40
C THR A 6 -12.64 -7.37 -30.64
N ARG A 7 -11.60 -7.88 -31.32
CA ARG A 7 -10.53 -8.67 -30.67
C ARG A 7 -9.71 -7.87 -29.66
N ILE A 8 -9.39 -6.60 -29.95
CA ILE A 8 -8.71 -5.70 -29.00
C ILE A 8 -9.54 -5.53 -27.73
N LEU A 9 -10.86 -5.33 -27.85
CA LEU A 9 -11.73 -5.19 -26.66
C LEU A 9 -11.79 -6.46 -25.83
N GLU A 10 -11.90 -7.62 -26.50
CA GLU A 10 -11.88 -8.93 -25.83
C GLU A 10 -10.57 -9.13 -25.05
N LEU A 11 -9.41 -8.92 -25.71
CA LEU A 11 -8.10 -9.09 -25.09
C LEU A 11 -7.89 -8.17 -23.89
N ARG A 12 -8.33 -6.92 -23.98
CA ARG A 12 -8.26 -5.99 -22.84
C ARG A 12 -9.09 -6.47 -21.65
N ALA A 13 -10.33 -6.89 -21.92
CA ALA A 13 -11.22 -7.40 -20.87
C ALA A 13 -10.67 -8.69 -20.24
N GLU A 14 -10.13 -9.60 -21.06
CA GLU A 14 -9.54 -10.86 -20.62
C GLU A 14 -8.29 -10.63 -19.77
N LEU A 15 -7.35 -9.80 -20.22
CA LEU A 15 -6.13 -9.44 -19.48
C LEU A 15 -6.46 -8.71 -18.16
N ASP A 16 -7.46 -7.84 -18.16
CA ASP A 16 -7.90 -7.11 -16.98
C ASP A 16 -8.51 -8.06 -15.94
N GLN A 17 -9.32 -9.03 -16.40
CA GLN A 17 -9.88 -10.07 -15.54
C GLN A 17 -8.80 -11.00 -14.96
N HIS A 18 -7.78 -11.38 -15.74
CA HIS A 18 -6.67 -12.21 -15.25
C HIS A 18 -5.82 -11.46 -14.24
N ASN A 19 -5.54 -10.16 -14.47
CA ASN A 19 -4.88 -9.30 -13.49
C ASN A 19 -5.67 -9.20 -12.18
N TYR A 20 -6.98 -9.01 -12.27
CA TYR A 20 -7.85 -8.96 -11.09
C TYR A 20 -7.81 -10.27 -10.30
N ARG A 21 -7.95 -11.40 -10.98
CA ARG A 21 -7.91 -12.71 -10.31
C ARG A 21 -6.56 -13.01 -9.69
N TYR A 22 -5.47 -12.67 -10.37
CA TYR A 22 -4.12 -12.89 -9.88
C TYR A 22 -3.78 -11.98 -8.69
N HIS A 23 -4.01 -10.66 -8.82
CA HIS A 23 -3.52 -9.68 -7.86
C HIS A 23 -4.50 -9.31 -6.74
N VAL A 24 -5.80 -9.56 -6.92
CA VAL A 24 -6.85 -9.16 -5.96
C VAL A 24 -7.51 -10.35 -5.29
N LEU A 25 -7.75 -11.44 -6.05
CA LEU A 25 -8.40 -12.62 -5.51
C LEU A 25 -7.43 -13.73 -5.07
N ASP A 26 -6.14 -13.62 -5.46
CA ASP A 26 -5.13 -14.68 -5.28
C ASP A 26 -5.56 -16.03 -5.89
N GLU A 27 -6.31 -15.96 -7.00
CA GLU A 27 -6.86 -17.11 -7.72
C GLU A 27 -6.42 -17.08 -9.20
N PRO A 28 -5.14 -17.31 -9.52
CA PRO A 28 -4.68 -17.29 -10.90
C PRO A 28 -5.45 -18.32 -11.75
N SER A 29 -5.99 -17.86 -12.88
CA SER A 29 -6.82 -18.69 -13.75
C SER A 29 -6.11 -19.19 -15.01
N ILE A 30 -4.93 -18.62 -15.31
CA ILE A 30 -4.05 -19.04 -16.41
C ILE A 30 -2.59 -19.01 -15.97
N PRO A 31 -1.70 -19.80 -16.61
CA PRO A 31 -0.26 -19.69 -16.42
C PRO A 31 0.30 -18.37 -16.95
N ASP A 32 1.42 -17.89 -16.40
CA ASP A 32 2.11 -16.67 -16.82
C ASP A 32 2.42 -16.64 -18.33
N ALA A 33 2.82 -17.78 -18.91
CA ALA A 33 3.11 -17.89 -20.33
C ALA A 33 1.89 -17.61 -21.22
N GLU A 34 0.68 -18.00 -20.78
CA GLU A 34 -0.56 -17.72 -21.50
C GLU A 34 -0.96 -16.24 -21.36
N TYR A 35 -0.77 -15.64 -20.18
CA TYR A 35 -0.94 -14.20 -19.99
C TYR A 35 -0.01 -13.41 -20.92
N ASP A 36 1.26 -13.78 -20.99
CA ASP A 36 2.24 -13.13 -21.87
C ASP A 36 1.84 -13.26 -23.35
N ARG A 37 1.32 -14.41 -23.77
CA ARG A 37 0.83 -14.62 -25.14
C ARG A 37 -0.31 -13.66 -25.48
N LEU A 38 -1.32 -13.54 -24.60
CA LEU A 38 -2.46 -12.63 -24.78
C LEU A 38 -2.00 -11.15 -24.81
N PHE A 39 -1.06 -10.80 -23.93
CA PHE A 39 -0.50 -9.47 -23.89
C PHE A 39 0.27 -9.10 -25.17
N HIS A 40 1.06 -10.02 -25.70
CA HIS A 40 1.78 -9.83 -26.97
C HIS A 40 0.83 -9.73 -28.16
N GLU A 41 -0.27 -10.52 -28.20
CA GLU A 41 -1.31 -10.43 -29.21
C GLU A 41 -1.98 -9.05 -29.19
N LEU A 42 -2.39 -8.57 -28.01
CA LEU A 42 -2.94 -7.20 -27.85
C LEU A 42 -1.97 -6.13 -28.34
N LYS A 43 -0.71 -6.22 -27.96
CA LYS A 43 0.32 -5.26 -28.34
C LYS A 43 0.54 -5.21 -29.85
N ALA A 44 0.50 -6.35 -30.53
CA ALA A 44 0.65 -6.44 -31.98
C ALA A 44 -0.57 -5.77 -32.69
N LEU A 45 -1.79 -6.11 -32.27
CA LEU A 45 -3.01 -5.51 -32.82
C LEU A 45 -3.09 -4.00 -32.60
N GLU A 46 -2.66 -3.52 -31.44
CA GLU A 46 -2.61 -2.07 -31.16
C GLU A 46 -1.51 -1.35 -31.96
N ALA A 47 -0.43 -2.02 -32.32
CA ALA A 47 0.60 -1.47 -33.20
C ALA A 47 0.09 -1.37 -34.65
N GLU A 48 -0.73 -2.30 -35.11
CA GLU A 48 -1.37 -2.29 -36.43
C GLU A 48 -2.54 -1.29 -36.50
N HIS A 49 -3.17 -0.98 -35.36
CA HIS A 49 -4.34 -0.10 -35.23
C HIS A 49 -4.14 0.98 -34.16
N PRO A 50 -3.21 1.96 -34.37
CA PRO A 50 -2.90 2.99 -33.36
C PRO A 50 -4.10 3.84 -32.95
N GLU A 51 -5.10 4.00 -33.84
CA GLU A 51 -6.34 4.73 -33.59
C GLU A 51 -7.26 4.06 -32.55
N LEU A 52 -7.06 2.75 -32.29
CA LEU A 52 -7.80 1.99 -31.30
C LEU A 52 -7.13 1.94 -29.93
N VAL A 53 -5.93 2.47 -29.80
CA VAL A 53 -5.20 2.51 -28.52
C VAL A 53 -5.90 3.46 -27.54
N THR A 54 -6.19 2.97 -26.34
CA THR A 54 -6.76 3.79 -25.26
C THR A 54 -5.81 3.88 -24.08
N ARG A 55 -5.97 4.91 -23.25
CA ARG A 55 -5.12 5.12 -22.05
C ARG A 55 -5.24 4.00 -21.03
N GLU A 56 -6.35 3.27 -21.04
CA GLU A 56 -6.67 2.17 -20.12
C GLU A 56 -6.10 0.83 -20.58
N SER A 57 -5.59 0.75 -21.83
CA SER A 57 -5.02 -0.50 -22.31
C SER A 57 -3.88 -1.00 -21.42
N PRO A 58 -3.82 -2.28 -21.09
CA PRO A 58 -2.68 -2.87 -20.37
C PRO A 58 -1.33 -2.59 -21.05
N THR A 59 -1.30 -2.41 -22.38
CA THR A 59 -0.10 -2.09 -23.15
C THR A 59 0.41 -0.67 -22.93
N GLN A 60 -0.45 0.25 -22.45
CA GLN A 60 -0.12 1.64 -22.19
C GLN A 60 0.41 1.91 -20.77
N ARG A 61 0.61 0.86 -19.97
CA ARG A 61 1.24 0.99 -18.65
C ARG A 61 2.70 1.47 -18.74
N VAL A 62 3.36 1.25 -19.87
CA VAL A 62 4.77 1.59 -20.09
C VAL A 62 4.91 2.33 -21.43
N GLY A 63 5.48 3.53 -21.45
CA GLY A 63 5.79 4.17 -22.73
C GLY A 63 5.88 5.69 -22.77
N SER A 64 5.81 6.39 -21.62
CA SER A 64 6.06 7.84 -21.61
C SER A 64 7.56 8.15 -21.66
N ALA A 65 7.93 9.29 -22.26
CA ALA A 65 9.27 9.83 -22.18
C ALA A 65 9.69 10.08 -20.73
N ALA A 66 10.98 9.97 -20.42
CA ALA A 66 11.50 10.28 -19.09
C ALA A 66 11.20 11.74 -18.72
N LEU A 67 10.76 11.95 -17.48
CA LEU A 67 10.48 13.28 -16.95
C LEU A 67 11.79 13.98 -16.56
N SER A 68 11.82 15.31 -16.64
CA SER A 68 12.95 16.11 -16.11
C SER A 68 12.84 16.35 -14.60
N ALA A 69 11.62 16.39 -14.06
CA ALA A 69 11.31 16.54 -12.64
C ALA A 69 9.86 16.10 -12.37
N PHE A 70 9.53 15.84 -11.10
CA PHE A 70 8.16 15.60 -10.68
C PHE A 70 7.44 16.93 -10.43
N THR A 71 6.22 17.03 -10.93
CA THR A 71 5.32 18.16 -10.62
C THR A 71 4.75 17.96 -9.21
N GLN A 72 4.54 19.04 -8.48
CA GLN A 72 3.90 18.98 -7.17
C GLN A 72 2.37 18.91 -7.31
N VAL A 73 1.76 18.12 -6.44
CA VAL A 73 0.31 17.94 -6.31
C VAL A 73 -0.13 18.28 -4.91
N LYS A 74 -1.05 19.22 -4.78
CA LYS A 74 -1.72 19.51 -3.51
C LYS A 74 -2.85 18.50 -3.29
N HIS A 75 -2.89 17.89 -2.09
CA HIS A 75 -3.98 17.02 -1.69
C HIS A 75 -5.21 17.85 -1.28
N GLU A 76 -6.38 17.52 -1.83
CA GLU A 76 -7.65 18.17 -1.44
C GLU A 76 -7.99 17.88 0.02
N ILE A 77 -7.79 16.63 0.44
CA ILE A 77 -7.86 16.20 1.84
C ILE A 77 -6.45 15.81 2.26
N PRO A 78 -5.86 16.41 3.32
CA PRO A 78 -4.51 16.05 3.75
C PRO A 78 -4.34 14.56 4.05
N MET A 79 -3.18 14.03 3.69
CA MET A 79 -2.77 12.65 4.02
C MET A 79 -2.07 12.64 5.39
N LEU A 80 -2.88 12.58 6.45
CA LEU A 80 -2.40 12.70 7.82
C LEU A 80 -1.58 11.48 8.26
N SER A 81 -0.71 11.69 9.23
CA SER A 81 -0.03 10.61 9.94
C SER A 81 -0.99 9.96 10.95
N LEU A 82 -0.67 8.75 11.40
CA LEU A 82 -1.36 8.10 12.50
C LEU A 82 -0.62 8.34 13.81
N GLY A 83 -1.34 8.43 14.91
CA GLY A 83 -0.76 8.31 16.23
C GLY A 83 -0.15 6.92 16.41
N ASN A 84 0.91 6.80 17.22
CA ASN A 84 1.56 5.53 17.48
C ASN A 84 1.31 5.05 18.90
N ALA A 85 1.07 3.74 19.07
CA ALA A 85 1.14 3.01 20.32
C ALA A 85 2.30 2.02 20.25
N PHE A 86 2.99 1.82 21.38
CA PHE A 86 4.11 0.87 21.50
C PHE A 86 3.84 -0.17 22.58
N ASP A 87 2.76 -0.02 23.32
CA ASP A 87 2.35 -0.90 24.42
C ASP A 87 0.84 -0.99 24.55
N GLU A 88 0.37 -1.98 25.31
CA GLU A 88 -1.07 -2.20 25.54
C GLU A 88 -1.71 -1.06 26.34
N THR A 89 -0.98 -0.39 27.24
CA THR A 89 -1.51 0.73 28.04
C THR A 89 -1.95 1.87 27.12
N THR A 90 -1.11 2.23 26.16
CA THR A 90 -1.43 3.27 25.15
C THR A 90 -2.65 2.88 24.30
N MET A 91 -2.81 1.59 24.00
CA MET A 91 -3.99 1.08 23.28
C MET A 91 -5.26 1.17 24.11
N LEU A 92 -5.22 0.80 25.40
CA LEU A 92 -6.36 0.97 26.33
C LEU A 92 -6.75 2.44 26.50
N GLU A 93 -5.78 3.34 26.58
CA GLU A 93 -6.03 4.78 26.63
C GLU A 93 -6.63 5.32 25.32
N PHE A 94 -6.23 4.76 24.16
CA PHE A 94 -6.84 5.10 22.89
C PHE A 94 -8.33 4.70 22.87
N ASP A 95 -8.66 3.47 23.23
CA ASP A 95 -10.04 2.97 23.27
C ASP A 95 -10.90 3.78 24.27
N ARG A 96 -10.35 4.10 25.44
CA ARG A 96 -11.03 4.98 26.42
C ARG A 96 -11.36 6.34 25.82
N ARG A 97 -10.40 6.99 25.13
CA ARG A 97 -10.63 8.30 24.48
C ARG A 97 -11.68 8.21 23.37
N VAL A 98 -11.70 7.11 22.61
CA VAL A 98 -12.70 6.86 21.58
C VAL A 98 -14.09 6.69 22.23
N THR A 99 -14.20 5.87 23.25
CA THR A 99 -15.46 5.60 23.99
C THR A 99 -16.01 6.87 24.62
N GLU A 100 -15.15 7.65 25.30
CA GLU A 100 -15.52 8.95 25.89
C GLU A 100 -15.94 9.97 24.82
N GLY A 101 -15.22 10.01 23.69
CA GLY A 101 -15.49 10.94 22.58
C GLY A 101 -16.78 10.63 21.82
N LEU A 102 -17.33 9.42 21.99
CA LEU A 102 -18.61 8.97 21.42
C LEU A 102 -19.74 8.93 22.45
N ASP A 103 -19.53 9.46 23.66
CA ASP A 103 -20.49 9.41 24.77
C ASP A 103 -21.06 7.99 25.03
N LEU A 104 -20.26 6.95 24.74
CA LEU A 104 -20.65 5.58 24.97
C LEU A 104 -20.49 5.20 26.45
N PRO A 105 -21.38 4.38 27.02
CA PRO A 105 -21.22 3.90 28.36
C PRO A 105 -19.91 3.11 28.49
N VAL A 106 -19.05 3.58 29.37
CA VAL A 106 -17.80 2.85 29.71
C VAL A 106 -18.26 1.54 30.40
N GLY A 107 -17.87 0.41 29.82
CA GLY A 107 -18.21 -0.90 30.40
C GLY A 107 -17.65 -1.01 31.81
N ASP A 108 -18.45 -1.58 32.71
CA ASP A 108 -17.96 -2.01 34.00
C ASP A 108 -17.07 -3.27 33.84
N LEU A 109 -16.43 -3.71 34.92
CA LEU A 109 -15.58 -4.92 34.95
C LEU A 109 -16.31 -6.20 34.48
N PHE A 110 -17.60 -6.15 34.21
CA PHE A 110 -18.47 -7.28 33.84
C PHE A 110 -19.06 -7.19 32.43
N GLY A 111 -18.64 -6.24 31.60
CA GLY A 111 -18.83 -6.30 30.13
C GLY A 111 -20.14 -5.70 29.59
N ALA A 112 -20.83 -4.83 30.33
CA ALA A 112 -22.09 -4.23 29.90
C ALA A 112 -21.96 -2.94 29.04
N GLY A 113 -20.77 -2.57 28.58
CA GLY A 113 -20.55 -1.42 27.71
C GLY A 113 -20.80 -1.73 26.24
N ALA A 114 -21.19 -0.73 25.46
CA ALA A 114 -21.22 -0.84 24.00
C ALA A 114 -19.78 -0.92 23.46
N ALA A 115 -19.36 -2.09 22.98
CA ALA A 115 -18.03 -2.26 22.41
C ALA A 115 -17.92 -1.52 21.08
N VAL A 116 -16.91 -0.66 20.94
CA VAL A 116 -16.57 -0.01 19.66
C VAL A 116 -16.10 -1.06 18.68
N GLU A 117 -16.58 -1.00 17.45
CA GLU A 117 -16.07 -1.83 16.37
C GLU A 117 -14.85 -1.16 15.71
N TYR A 118 -13.79 -1.93 15.53
CA TYR A 118 -12.56 -1.49 14.89
C TYR A 118 -12.27 -2.31 13.62
N SER A 119 -11.86 -1.63 12.57
CA SER A 119 -11.16 -2.25 11.44
C SER A 119 -9.70 -2.44 11.83
N CYS A 120 -9.19 -3.67 11.64
CA CYS A 120 -7.82 -4.08 11.93
C CYS A 120 -7.13 -4.45 10.62
N GLU A 121 -5.96 -3.90 10.37
CA GLU A 121 -5.18 -4.18 9.15
C GLU A 121 -3.67 -4.11 9.43
N PRO A 122 -2.83 -4.88 8.70
CA PRO A 122 -1.39 -4.77 8.82
C PRO A 122 -0.93 -3.36 8.40
N LYS A 123 0.05 -2.83 9.09
CA LYS A 123 0.74 -1.60 8.70
C LYS A 123 1.87 -1.95 7.74
N LEU A 124 1.57 -1.90 6.45
CA LEU A 124 2.54 -2.17 5.40
C LEU A 124 3.68 -1.16 5.46
N ASP A 125 4.90 -1.65 5.25
CA ASP A 125 6.11 -0.83 5.24
C ASP A 125 6.53 -0.51 3.80
N GLY A 126 6.00 0.56 3.25
CA GLY A 126 6.20 1.00 1.87
C GLY A 126 6.18 2.52 1.70
N LEU A 127 5.56 2.98 0.63
CA LEU A 127 5.36 4.39 0.30
C LEU A 127 3.87 4.69 0.14
N ALA A 128 3.35 5.57 0.99
CA ALA A 128 1.96 6.01 0.94
C ALA A 128 1.68 6.83 -0.33
N VAL A 129 0.62 6.47 -1.04
CA VAL A 129 0.19 7.13 -2.27
C VAL A 129 -1.31 7.41 -2.28
N SER A 130 -1.69 8.42 -3.04
CA SER A 130 -3.06 8.78 -3.39
C SER A 130 -3.30 8.52 -4.87
N LEU A 131 -4.37 7.81 -5.20
CA LEU A 131 -4.80 7.47 -6.54
C LEU A 131 -6.16 8.14 -6.79
N LEU A 132 -6.24 9.07 -7.74
CA LEU A 132 -7.47 9.75 -8.10
C LEU A 132 -8.09 9.10 -9.33
N TYR A 133 -9.33 8.67 -9.19
CA TYR A 133 -10.18 8.18 -10.27
C TYR A 133 -11.27 9.20 -10.58
N GLN A 134 -11.50 9.43 -11.87
CA GLN A 134 -12.64 10.18 -12.39
C GLN A 134 -13.43 9.29 -13.34
N ASP A 135 -14.73 9.17 -13.10
CA ASP A 135 -15.62 8.30 -13.86
C ASP A 135 -15.04 6.88 -14.05
N GLY A 136 -14.47 6.35 -12.97
CA GLY A 136 -13.85 5.04 -12.90
C GLY A 136 -12.45 4.92 -13.55
N HIS A 137 -11.86 5.98 -14.10
CA HIS A 137 -10.56 5.96 -14.76
C HIS A 137 -9.47 6.59 -13.89
N LEU A 138 -8.33 5.95 -13.79
CA LEU A 138 -7.16 6.49 -13.07
C LEU A 138 -6.61 7.71 -13.81
N VAL A 139 -6.78 8.89 -13.21
CA VAL A 139 -6.33 10.16 -13.80
C VAL A 139 -5.06 10.71 -13.15
N ARG A 140 -4.82 10.42 -11.86
CA ARG A 140 -3.65 10.93 -11.14
C ARG A 140 -3.20 9.97 -10.04
N GLY A 141 -1.88 9.86 -9.88
CA GLY A 141 -1.24 9.27 -8.71
C GLY A 141 -0.28 10.26 -8.08
N ALA A 142 -0.28 10.39 -6.77
CA ALA A 142 0.60 11.28 -6.04
C ALA A 142 1.20 10.60 -4.81
N THR A 143 2.45 10.94 -4.46
CA THR A 143 3.03 10.55 -3.16
C THR A 143 2.37 11.35 -2.04
N ARG A 144 2.45 10.83 -0.80
CA ARG A 144 1.97 11.58 0.36
C ARG A 144 2.71 12.92 0.53
N GLY A 145 4.03 12.95 0.26
CA GLY A 145 4.87 14.10 0.52
C GLY A 145 4.86 14.48 2.00
N ASP A 146 4.65 15.76 2.30
CA ASP A 146 4.52 16.30 3.66
C ASP A 146 3.10 16.11 4.26
N GLY A 147 2.21 15.45 3.51
CA GLY A 147 0.81 15.25 3.85
C GLY A 147 -0.14 16.31 3.24
N THR A 148 0.36 17.46 2.85
CA THR A 148 -0.40 18.51 2.16
C THR A 148 -0.07 18.56 0.68
N THR A 149 1.19 18.36 0.34
CA THR A 149 1.72 18.40 -1.02
C THR A 149 2.60 17.19 -1.26
N GLY A 150 2.33 16.47 -2.36
CA GLY A 150 3.10 15.34 -2.81
C GLY A 150 3.68 15.55 -4.21
N GLU A 151 4.33 14.54 -4.75
CA GLU A 151 4.87 14.52 -6.12
C GLU A 151 3.90 13.76 -7.04
N ASP A 152 3.66 14.30 -8.25
CA ASP A 152 2.90 13.62 -9.28
C ASP A 152 3.70 12.44 -9.82
N ILE A 153 3.23 11.24 -9.55
CA ILE A 153 3.80 9.98 -10.00
C ILE A 153 2.84 9.20 -10.89
N SER A 154 1.92 9.91 -11.56
CA SER A 154 0.85 9.29 -12.36
C SER A 154 1.37 8.30 -13.40
N VAL A 155 2.46 8.62 -14.10
CA VAL A 155 3.05 7.70 -15.09
C VAL A 155 3.71 6.47 -14.45
N ASN A 156 4.20 6.60 -13.22
CA ASN A 156 4.85 5.52 -12.47
C ASN A 156 3.81 4.56 -11.90
N VAL A 157 2.77 5.06 -11.21
CA VAL A 157 1.72 4.20 -10.63
C VAL A 157 0.97 3.40 -11.68
N ARG A 158 0.84 3.93 -12.91
CA ARG A 158 0.24 3.20 -14.04
C ARG A 158 1.02 1.93 -14.42
N THR A 159 2.29 1.84 -14.05
CA THR A 159 3.12 0.65 -14.30
C THR A 159 2.97 -0.42 -13.22
N VAL A 160 2.42 -0.09 -12.05
CA VAL A 160 2.16 -1.04 -10.97
C VAL A 160 0.98 -1.93 -11.36
N ARG A 161 1.25 -3.23 -11.53
CA ARG A 161 0.34 -4.15 -12.24
C ARG A 161 -1.01 -4.34 -11.55
N ASN A 162 -1.04 -4.33 -10.22
CA ASN A 162 -2.25 -4.53 -9.45
C ASN A 162 -3.05 -3.23 -9.17
N ILE A 163 -2.64 -2.08 -9.73
CA ILE A 163 -3.45 -0.86 -9.73
C ILE A 163 -4.33 -0.88 -10.99
N PRO A 164 -5.67 -0.93 -10.89
CA PRO A 164 -6.54 -0.89 -12.05
C PRO A 164 -6.47 0.50 -12.72
N LEU A 165 -6.27 0.54 -14.03
CA LEU A 165 -6.33 1.78 -14.81
C LEU A 165 -7.77 2.25 -14.99
N LYS A 166 -8.72 1.31 -14.92
CA LYS A 166 -10.16 1.53 -14.91
C LYS A 166 -10.79 0.62 -13.86
N LEU A 167 -11.67 1.16 -13.05
CA LEU A 167 -12.41 0.40 -12.06
C LEU A 167 -13.37 -0.60 -12.72
N HIS A 168 -13.49 -1.77 -12.11
CA HIS A 168 -14.38 -2.82 -12.57
C HIS A 168 -15.84 -2.52 -12.22
N GLY A 169 -16.77 -3.13 -12.97
CA GLY A 169 -18.19 -3.01 -12.71
C GLY A 169 -18.76 -1.62 -12.98
N SER A 170 -19.60 -1.13 -12.09
CA SER A 170 -20.28 0.15 -12.19
C SER A 170 -20.67 0.67 -10.79
N GLY A 171 -21.25 1.88 -10.73
CA GLY A 171 -21.73 2.45 -9.47
C GLY A 171 -20.65 3.14 -8.63
N TRP A 172 -19.46 3.35 -9.17
CA TRP A 172 -18.43 4.16 -8.55
C TRP A 172 -18.79 5.65 -8.56
N PRO A 173 -18.32 6.42 -7.55
CA PRO A 173 -18.44 7.87 -7.54
C PRO A 173 -17.75 8.52 -8.74
N ALA A 174 -18.28 9.64 -9.23
CA ALA A 174 -17.65 10.41 -10.31
C ALA A 174 -16.22 10.86 -9.96
N VAL A 175 -15.97 11.19 -8.69
CA VAL A 175 -14.64 11.45 -8.14
C VAL A 175 -14.40 10.49 -6.99
N LEU A 176 -13.32 9.72 -7.06
CA LEU A 176 -12.91 8.75 -6.05
C LEU A 176 -11.39 8.81 -5.84
N GLU A 177 -10.97 9.31 -4.70
CA GLU A 177 -9.58 9.24 -4.26
C GLU A 177 -9.36 8.03 -3.36
N VAL A 178 -8.52 7.11 -3.81
CA VAL A 178 -8.13 5.90 -3.07
C VAL A 178 -6.74 6.09 -2.48
N ARG A 179 -6.56 5.76 -1.22
CA ARG A 179 -5.28 5.83 -0.52
C ARG A 179 -4.77 4.44 -0.18
N GLY A 180 -3.49 4.23 -0.37
CA GLY A 180 -2.88 2.94 -0.11
C GLY A 180 -1.36 3.04 0.00
N GLU A 181 -0.75 1.89 0.19
CA GLU A 181 0.70 1.73 0.26
C GLU A 181 1.21 1.04 -1.00
N VAL A 182 2.22 1.62 -1.65
CA VAL A 182 3.03 0.91 -2.63
C VAL A 182 4.20 0.28 -1.89
N PHE A 183 4.35 -1.01 -2.02
CA PHE A 183 5.34 -1.80 -1.31
C PHE A 183 6.02 -2.81 -2.24
N MET A 184 6.99 -3.52 -1.74
CA MET A 184 7.66 -4.61 -2.42
C MET A 184 7.62 -5.85 -1.54
N SER A 185 7.18 -6.99 -2.10
CA SER A 185 7.21 -8.27 -1.40
C SER A 185 8.66 -8.69 -1.08
N LYS A 186 8.83 -9.49 -0.03
CA LYS A 186 10.14 -10.04 0.38
C LYS A 186 10.84 -10.74 -0.79
N ALA A 187 10.11 -11.62 -1.49
CA ALA A 187 10.63 -12.33 -2.66
C ALA A 187 10.97 -11.38 -3.82
N GLY A 188 10.18 -10.32 -4.04
CA GLY A 188 10.46 -9.28 -5.03
C GLY A 188 11.73 -8.50 -4.71
N PHE A 189 11.91 -8.14 -3.45
CA PHE A 189 13.09 -7.45 -2.95
C PHE A 189 14.37 -8.28 -3.10
N ASP A 190 14.32 -9.57 -2.74
CA ASP A 190 15.46 -10.47 -2.84
C ASP A 190 15.90 -10.63 -4.31
N ARG A 191 14.94 -10.88 -5.23
CA ARG A 191 15.23 -10.94 -6.69
C ARG A 191 15.82 -9.64 -7.23
N LEU A 192 15.28 -8.49 -6.79
CA LEU A 192 15.79 -7.19 -7.22
C LEU A 192 17.24 -6.98 -6.78
N ASN A 193 17.56 -7.26 -5.51
CA ASN A 193 18.91 -7.10 -4.98
C ASN A 193 19.89 -8.08 -5.61
N GLU A 194 19.48 -9.32 -5.89
CA GLU A 194 20.29 -10.29 -6.61
C GLU A 194 20.63 -9.79 -8.03
N ALA A 195 19.64 -9.30 -8.77
CA ALA A 195 19.86 -8.72 -10.09
C ALA A 195 20.78 -7.48 -10.06
N GLN A 196 20.65 -6.62 -9.03
CA GLN A 196 21.54 -5.47 -8.84
C GLN A 196 22.99 -5.91 -8.59
N LEU A 197 23.21 -6.93 -7.75
CA LEU A 197 24.55 -7.48 -7.51
C LEU A 197 25.17 -8.05 -8.78
N GLN A 198 24.40 -8.82 -9.56
CA GLN A 198 24.87 -9.38 -10.83
C GLN A 198 25.25 -8.30 -11.85
N ALA A 199 24.53 -7.15 -11.82
CA ALA A 199 24.82 -6.00 -12.66
C ALA A 199 25.92 -5.07 -12.11
N GLY A 200 26.56 -5.40 -10.97
CA GLY A 200 27.55 -4.55 -10.30
C GLY A 200 26.96 -3.26 -9.70
N GLY A 201 25.65 -3.21 -9.51
CA GLY A 201 24.93 -2.07 -8.96
C GLY A 201 24.86 -2.10 -7.41
N LYS A 202 24.31 -1.01 -6.84
CA LYS A 202 24.08 -0.93 -5.39
C LYS A 202 22.76 -1.64 -5.03
N THR A 203 22.80 -2.44 -3.97
CA THR A 203 21.60 -3.05 -3.38
C THR A 203 20.83 -2.07 -2.51
N PHE A 204 19.55 -2.34 -2.35
CA PHE A 204 18.69 -1.61 -1.41
C PHE A 204 18.81 -2.22 -0.01
N ALA A 205 18.73 -1.36 1.02
CA ALA A 205 18.87 -1.78 2.41
C ALA A 205 17.66 -2.58 2.92
N ASN A 206 16.46 -2.22 2.47
CA ASN A 206 15.21 -2.86 2.87
C ASN A 206 14.12 -2.71 1.80
N PRO A 207 13.02 -3.49 1.86
CA PRO A 207 11.91 -3.44 0.90
C PRO A 207 11.26 -2.05 0.78
N ARG A 208 11.12 -1.29 1.88
CA ARG A 208 10.58 0.06 1.87
C ARG A 208 11.41 1.03 1.02
N ASN A 209 12.73 1.04 1.23
CA ASN A 209 13.65 1.88 0.44
C ASN A 209 13.67 1.44 -1.03
N ALA A 210 13.57 0.15 -1.29
CA ALA A 210 13.48 -0.39 -2.64
C ALA A 210 12.16 0.05 -3.32
N ALA A 211 11.04 -0.02 -2.64
CA ALA A 211 9.75 0.44 -3.16
C ALA A 211 9.77 1.95 -3.44
N ALA A 212 10.18 2.77 -2.46
CA ALA A 212 10.25 4.22 -2.59
C ALA A 212 11.19 4.66 -3.73
N GLY A 213 12.41 4.09 -3.79
CA GLY A 213 13.37 4.37 -4.84
C GLY A 213 12.93 3.88 -6.23
N SER A 214 12.16 2.79 -6.30
CA SER A 214 11.62 2.25 -7.56
C SER A 214 10.42 3.05 -8.06
N LEU A 215 9.56 3.54 -7.18
CA LEU A 215 8.38 4.31 -7.55
C LEU A 215 8.73 5.74 -7.99
N ARG A 216 9.74 6.35 -7.37
CA ARG A 216 10.17 7.74 -7.64
C ARG A 216 11.28 7.79 -8.70
N GLN A 217 11.04 7.18 -9.87
CA GLN A 217 11.92 7.23 -11.02
C GLN A 217 11.40 8.21 -12.07
N LEU A 218 12.26 9.07 -12.59
CA LEU A 218 11.88 10.00 -13.66
C LEU A 218 11.57 9.26 -14.97
N ASP A 219 12.18 8.10 -15.18
CA ASP A 219 11.85 7.18 -16.26
C ASP A 219 10.93 6.05 -15.72
N SER A 220 9.66 6.10 -16.09
CA SER A 220 8.65 5.10 -15.66
C SER A 220 8.94 3.68 -16.16
N ARG A 221 9.81 3.50 -17.16
CA ARG A 221 10.25 2.17 -17.63
C ARG A 221 11.08 1.47 -16.55
N ILE A 222 11.86 2.23 -15.76
CA ILE A 222 12.58 1.68 -14.61
C ILE A 222 11.56 1.21 -13.56
N THR A 223 10.55 2.02 -13.22
CA THR A 223 9.46 1.63 -12.32
C THR A 223 8.76 0.36 -12.80
N ALA A 224 8.45 0.28 -14.10
CA ALA A 224 7.80 -0.87 -14.72
C ALA A 224 8.58 -2.19 -14.60
N SER A 225 9.91 -2.12 -14.52
CA SER A 225 10.78 -3.28 -14.33
C SER A 225 10.87 -3.75 -12.87
N ARG A 226 10.25 -3.01 -11.93
CA ARG A 226 10.32 -3.30 -10.49
C ARG A 226 9.10 -4.09 -10.02
N PRO A 227 9.26 -5.06 -9.12
CA PRO A 227 8.17 -5.87 -8.58
C PRO A 227 7.40 -5.10 -7.50
N LEU A 228 6.76 -3.98 -7.89
CA LEU A 228 5.96 -3.16 -7.01
C LEU A 228 4.53 -3.67 -6.95
N GLU A 229 3.95 -3.60 -5.76
CA GLU A 229 2.58 -3.94 -5.45
C GLU A 229 1.91 -2.78 -4.70
N PHE A 230 0.59 -2.68 -4.81
CA PHE A 230 -0.22 -1.69 -4.12
C PHE A 230 -1.26 -2.39 -3.25
N CYS A 231 -1.51 -1.84 -2.06
CA CYS A 231 -2.62 -2.26 -1.19
C CYS A 231 -3.38 -1.03 -0.71
N CYS A 232 -4.69 -1.02 -0.95
CA CYS A 232 -5.58 0.05 -0.51
C CYS A 232 -5.88 -0.08 0.98
N TYR A 233 -5.84 1.03 1.71
CA TYR A 233 -6.18 1.10 3.12
C TYR A 233 -7.21 2.19 3.47
N GLY A 234 -7.68 2.97 2.51
CA GLY A 234 -8.66 4.01 2.79
C GLY A 234 -8.99 4.92 1.63
N LEU A 235 -9.75 5.94 1.92
CA LEU A 235 -10.25 6.92 0.99
C LEU A 235 -9.74 8.32 1.32
N GLY A 236 -9.60 9.15 0.29
CA GLY A 236 -9.52 10.60 0.37
C GLY A 236 -10.83 11.24 -0.07
N GLN A 237 -10.77 12.10 -1.09
CA GLN A 237 -11.94 12.78 -1.64
C GLN A 237 -12.86 11.80 -2.36
N VAL A 238 -14.16 11.86 -2.04
CA VAL A 238 -15.22 11.12 -2.73
C VAL A 238 -16.38 12.05 -3.03
N SER A 239 -16.91 11.98 -4.25
CA SER A 239 -18.07 12.79 -4.65
C SER A 239 -19.40 12.26 -4.10
N GLN A 240 -19.46 10.99 -3.69
CA GLN A 240 -20.62 10.34 -3.13
C GLN A 240 -20.17 9.20 -2.19
N GLU A 241 -20.70 9.17 -0.98
CA GLU A 241 -20.51 8.05 -0.04
C GLU A 241 -21.22 6.79 -0.57
N PHE A 242 -20.60 5.62 -0.34
CA PHE A 242 -21.10 4.34 -0.86
C PHE A 242 -21.12 3.21 0.19
N ALA A 243 -20.64 3.48 1.40
CA ALA A 243 -20.78 2.58 2.56
C ALA A 243 -20.76 3.40 3.85
N ASP A 244 -21.30 2.80 4.94
CA ASP A 244 -21.39 3.42 6.26
C ASP A 244 -20.21 3.04 7.17
N THR A 245 -19.39 2.07 6.75
CA THR A 245 -18.27 1.54 7.52
C THR A 245 -16.97 1.53 6.73
N HIS A 246 -15.84 1.61 7.45
CA HIS A 246 -14.52 1.55 6.84
C HIS A 246 -14.29 0.23 6.08
N ILE A 247 -14.62 -0.91 6.71
CA ILE A 247 -14.54 -2.23 6.06
C ILE A 247 -15.49 -2.31 4.87
N GLY A 248 -16.69 -1.74 4.96
CA GLY A 248 -17.64 -1.66 3.85
C GLY A 248 -17.04 -0.94 2.64
N ASN A 249 -16.39 0.21 2.87
CA ASN A 249 -15.66 0.93 1.82
C ASN A 249 -14.57 0.06 1.18
N LEU A 250 -13.73 -0.60 1.98
CA LEU A 250 -12.64 -1.43 1.45
C LEU A 250 -13.18 -2.62 0.65
N LYS A 251 -14.23 -3.29 1.13
CA LYS A 251 -14.88 -4.39 0.39
C LYS A 251 -15.50 -3.92 -0.93
N GLN A 252 -16.10 -2.74 -0.95
CA GLN A 252 -16.64 -2.16 -2.19
C GLN A 252 -15.50 -1.81 -3.16
N LEU A 253 -14.40 -1.23 -2.67
CA LEU A 253 -13.21 -0.98 -3.49
C LEU A 253 -12.64 -2.28 -4.07
N GLN A 254 -12.62 -3.37 -3.30
CA GLN A 254 -12.20 -4.68 -3.79
C GLN A 254 -13.08 -5.17 -4.95
N GLN A 255 -14.39 -4.99 -4.86
CA GLN A 255 -15.32 -5.32 -5.95
C GLN A 255 -15.04 -4.48 -7.21
N TRP A 256 -14.58 -3.26 -7.05
CA TRP A 256 -14.15 -2.38 -8.14
C TRP A 256 -12.72 -2.65 -8.63
N GLY A 257 -12.05 -3.70 -8.13
CA GLY A 257 -10.73 -4.15 -8.59
C GLY A 257 -9.55 -3.62 -7.79
N MET A 258 -9.77 -2.93 -6.67
CA MET A 258 -8.69 -2.48 -5.80
C MET A 258 -8.18 -3.63 -4.92
N PRO A 259 -6.86 -3.86 -4.87
CA PRO A 259 -6.30 -4.79 -3.91
C PRO A 259 -6.38 -4.22 -2.49
N ILE A 260 -6.91 -5.01 -1.57
CA ILE A 260 -6.97 -4.73 -0.14
C ILE A 260 -6.20 -5.82 0.63
N SER A 261 -5.93 -5.58 1.91
CA SER A 261 -5.26 -6.59 2.74
C SER A 261 -6.13 -7.83 2.95
N HIS A 262 -5.56 -9.02 2.74
CA HIS A 262 -6.20 -10.29 3.10
C HIS A 262 -6.31 -10.49 4.62
N GLU A 263 -5.50 -9.78 5.40
CA GLU A 263 -5.51 -9.79 6.86
C GLU A 263 -6.52 -8.78 7.45
N LEU A 264 -7.34 -8.13 6.61
CA LEU A 264 -8.37 -7.20 7.08
C LEU A 264 -9.39 -7.93 7.95
N LYS A 265 -9.59 -7.45 9.19
CA LYS A 265 -10.48 -8.06 10.18
C LYS A 265 -11.31 -6.99 10.89
N LEU A 266 -12.53 -7.35 11.28
CA LEU A 266 -13.36 -6.59 12.22
C LEU A 266 -13.06 -7.08 13.63
N ALA A 267 -12.81 -6.16 14.57
CA ALA A 267 -12.67 -6.43 15.99
C ALA A 267 -13.76 -5.70 16.78
N LYS A 268 -14.31 -6.38 17.78
CA LYS A 268 -15.30 -5.82 18.73
C LYS A 268 -14.61 -5.50 20.05
N GLY A 269 -14.33 -4.22 20.25
CA GLY A 269 -13.60 -3.74 21.42
C GLY A 269 -12.11 -3.96 21.37
N ILE A 270 -11.42 -3.38 22.35
CA ILE A 270 -9.96 -3.33 22.39
C ILE A 270 -9.31 -4.72 22.62
N GLY A 271 -10.00 -5.62 23.31
CA GLY A 271 -9.49 -6.98 23.56
C GLY A 271 -9.20 -7.73 22.25
N GLU A 272 -10.18 -7.75 21.32
CA GLU A 272 -10.00 -8.38 20.02
C GLU A 272 -8.94 -7.64 19.14
N CYS A 273 -8.75 -6.33 19.32
CA CYS A 273 -7.67 -5.59 18.69
C CYS A 273 -6.30 -6.09 19.17
N LEU A 274 -6.13 -6.30 20.48
CA LEU A 274 -4.90 -6.82 21.06
C LEU A 274 -4.64 -8.27 20.66
N ASP A 275 -5.69 -9.10 20.55
CA ASP A 275 -5.58 -10.47 20.02
C ASP A 275 -5.12 -10.46 18.55
N TYR A 276 -5.67 -9.57 17.72
CA TYR A 276 -5.22 -9.39 16.34
C TYR A 276 -3.75 -8.96 16.27
N TYR A 277 -3.32 -8.02 17.11
CA TYR A 277 -1.92 -7.59 17.18
C TYR A 277 -0.97 -8.75 17.49
N ARG A 278 -1.33 -9.59 18.47
CA ARG A 278 -0.52 -10.77 18.85
C ARG A 278 -0.45 -11.79 17.72
N ASP A 279 -1.60 -12.14 17.11
CA ASP A 279 -1.69 -13.08 15.98
C ASP A 279 -0.83 -12.63 14.80
N ILE A 280 -0.96 -11.36 14.37
CA ILE A 280 -0.15 -10.82 13.27
C ILE A 280 1.33 -10.77 13.65
N GLY A 281 1.65 -10.42 14.90
CA GLY A 281 3.02 -10.40 15.42
C GLY A 281 3.71 -11.77 15.35
N GLU A 282 3.02 -12.83 15.74
CA GLU A 282 3.51 -14.20 15.65
C GLU A 282 3.74 -14.65 14.20
N ARG A 283 2.86 -14.25 13.30
CA ARG A 283 2.91 -14.60 11.87
C ARG A 283 3.74 -13.63 11.02
N ARG A 284 4.26 -12.53 11.59
CA ARG A 284 4.97 -11.45 10.89
C ARG A 284 6.08 -11.96 9.96
N ALA A 285 6.87 -12.91 10.43
CA ALA A 285 7.97 -13.47 9.65
C ALA A 285 7.49 -14.24 8.41
N ALA A 286 6.33 -14.90 8.50
CA ALA A 286 5.73 -15.70 7.42
C ALA A 286 4.97 -14.85 6.39
N LEU A 287 4.62 -13.60 6.69
CA LEU A 287 3.96 -12.73 5.72
C LEU A 287 4.86 -12.45 4.52
N PRO A 288 4.31 -12.38 3.30
CA PRO A 288 5.08 -12.17 2.08
C PRO A 288 5.64 -10.74 1.93
N TYR A 289 5.27 -9.84 2.82
CA TYR A 289 5.68 -8.43 2.86
C TYR A 289 6.14 -8.02 4.26
N GLU A 290 6.84 -6.89 4.35
CA GLU A 290 7.25 -6.32 5.63
C GLU A 290 6.15 -5.42 6.19
N ILE A 291 5.98 -5.50 7.52
CA ILE A 291 5.08 -4.66 8.31
C ILE A 291 5.81 -4.12 9.53
N ASP A 292 5.47 -2.91 9.95
CA ASP A 292 6.05 -2.28 11.14
C ASP A 292 5.08 -2.22 12.34
N GLY A 293 3.88 -2.80 12.17
CA GLY A 293 2.82 -2.84 13.16
C GLY A 293 1.49 -3.24 12.54
N VAL A 294 0.42 -2.89 13.23
CA VAL A 294 -0.96 -2.99 12.76
C VAL A 294 -1.67 -1.64 12.93
N VAL A 295 -2.71 -1.41 12.15
CA VAL A 295 -3.51 -0.18 12.21
C VAL A 295 -4.92 -0.54 12.66
N PHE A 296 -5.43 0.20 13.64
CA PHE A 296 -6.80 0.13 14.10
C PHE A 296 -7.52 1.41 13.75
N LYS A 297 -8.73 1.29 13.21
CA LYS A 297 -9.59 2.41 12.85
C LYS A 297 -11.01 2.13 13.36
N VAL A 298 -11.66 3.09 13.97
CA VAL A 298 -13.09 2.99 14.28
C VAL A 298 -13.84 2.65 13.00
N ASN A 299 -14.61 1.57 12.99
CA ASN A 299 -15.23 1.05 11.77
C ASN A 299 -16.38 1.91 11.25
N SER A 300 -17.17 2.52 12.14
CA SER A 300 -18.28 3.42 11.78
C SER A 300 -17.76 4.75 11.23
N LEU A 301 -18.14 5.12 10.00
CA LEU A 301 -17.77 6.42 9.40
C LEU A 301 -18.47 7.59 10.10
N ALA A 302 -19.68 7.39 10.64
CA ALA A 302 -20.37 8.40 11.45
C ALA A 302 -19.54 8.71 12.70
N SER A 303 -19.11 7.69 13.43
CA SER A 303 -18.25 7.84 14.61
C SER A 303 -16.87 8.44 14.28
N GLN A 304 -16.30 8.14 13.13
CA GLN A 304 -15.05 8.79 12.68
C GLN A 304 -15.23 10.30 12.49
N ARG A 305 -16.37 10.73 11.91
CA ARG A 305 -16.69 12.16 11.74
C ARG A 305 -16.92 12.86 13.08
N GLU A 306 -17.59 12.21 14.01
CA GLU A 306 -17.85 12.73 15.37
C GLU A 306 -16.55 12.91 16.15
N LEU A 307 -15.67 11.93 16.16
CA LEU A 307 -14.37 11.98 16.83
C LEU A 307 -13.43 13.01 16.20
N GLY A 308 -13.50 13.17 14.88
CA GLY A 308 -12.73 14.16 14.13
C GLY A 308 -11.22 13.95 14.17
N PHE A 309 -10.49 15.07 14.13
CA PHE A 309 -9.05 15.11 13.98
C PHE A 309 -8.38 15.96 15.07
N ARG A 310 -7.10 15.68 15.32
CA ARG A 310 -6.14 16.60 15.92
C ARG A 310 -5.35 17.29 14.81
N ALA A 311 -4.44 18.20 15.16
CA ALA A 311 -3.70 19.00 14.18
C ALA A 311 -3.04 18.18 13.05
N ARG A 312 -2.59 16.96 13.31
CA ARG A 312 -1.87 16.11 12.33
C ARG A 312 -2.28 14.64 12.30
N GLU A 313 -3.27 14.23 13.06
CA GLU A 313 -3.69 12.84 13.17
C GLU A 313 -5.19 12.69 13.42
N PRO A 314 -5.84 11.62 12.92
CA PRO A 314 -7.22 11.30 13.25
C PRO A 314 -7.33 10.80 14.70
N ARG A 315 -8.42 11.17 15.39
CA ARG A 315 -8.70 10.67 16.74
C ARG A 315 -9.26 9.25 16.75
N TRP A 316 -9.71 8.79 15.61
CA TRP A 316 -10.39 7.50 15.40
C TRP A 316 -9.47 6.41 14.85
N ALA A 317 -8.18 6.67 14.70
CA ALA A 317 -7.22 5.68 14.20
C ALA A 317 -5.89 5.76 14.94
N ILE A 318 -5.24 4.61 15.09
CA ILE A 318 -3.93 4.47 15.74
C ILE A 318 -3.14 3.35 15.07
N ALA A 319 -1.82 3.49 15.04
CA ALA A 319 -0.89 2.45 14.66
C ALA A 319 -0.25 1.83 15.91
N HIS A 320 -0.46 0.53 16.14
CA HIS A 320 0.23 -0.23 17.18
C HIS A 320 1.45 -0.87 16.56
N LYS A 321 2.61 -0.35 16.90
CA LYS A 321 3.87 -0.75 16.29
C LYS A 321 4.48 -1.94 17.00
N PHE A 322 5.07 -2.85 16.20
CA PHE A 322 5.89 -3.92 16.76
C PHE A 322 7.19 -3.36 17.31
N PRO A 323 7.80 -4.03 18.30
CA PRO A 323 9.15 -3.72 18.70
C PRO A 323 10.09 -3.71 17.51
N ALA A 324 11.09 -2.83 17.54
CA ALA A 324 12.14 -2.81 16.52
C ALA A 324 12.82 -4.20 16.49
N MET A 325 13.17 -4.65 15.28
CA MET A 325 14.00 -5.86 15.17
C MET A 325 15.39 -5.54 15.66
N GLU A 326 15.84 -6.26 16.68
CA GLU A 326 17.18 -6.16 17.21
C GLU A 326 18.02 -7.30 16.65
N GLU A 327 19.18 -6.96 16.10
CA GLU A 327 20.17 -7.93 15.66
C GLU A 327 21.50 -7.65 16.34
N LEU A 328 22.15 -8.72 16.81
CA LEU A 328 23.47 -8.61 17.38
C LEU A 328 24.50 -8.59 16.24
N THR A 329 25.40 -7.61 16.30
CA THR A 329 26.51 -7.50 15.39
C THR A 329 27.78 -7.16 16.18
N GLU A 330 28.95 -7.49 15.63
CA GLU A 330 30.23 -7.10 16.19
C GLU A 330 30.56 -5.69 15.69
N LEU A 331 30.90 -4.79 16.62
CA LEU A 331 31.41 -3.47 16.27
C LEU A 331 32.87 -3.58 15.87
N LEU A 332 33.17 -3.41 14.60
CA LEU A 332 34.54 -3.50 14.08
C LEU A 332 35.33 -2.22 14.29
N ASP A 333 34.70 -1.06 14.18
CA ASP A 333 35.34 0.25 14.27
C ASP A 333 34.32 1.35 14.48
N VAL A 334 34.77 2.54 14.89
CA VAL A 334 33.98 3.77 15.00
C VAL A 334 34.68 4.87 14.23
N GLU A 335 34.07 5.33 13.14
CA GLU A 335 34.55 6.47 12.38
C GLU A 335 33.87 7.76 12.87
N PHE A 336 34.57 8.87 12.78
CA PHE A 336 34.01 10.18 13.12
C PHE A 336 33.82 10.99 11.84
N GLN A 337 32.57 11.37 11.56
CA GLN A 337 32.23 12.23 10.43
C GLN A 337 31.96 13.66 10.89
N VAL A 338 32.54 14.63 10.19
CA VAL A 338 32.34 16.05 10.47
C VAL A 338 31.29 16.60 9.52
N GLY A 339 30.14 17.02 10.06
CA GLY A 339 29.06 17.66 9.30
C GLY A 339 29.44 19.07 8.82
N ARG A 340 28.64 19.64 7.90
CA ARG A 340 28.84 21.02 7.39
C ARG A 340 28.88 22.08 8.46
N THR A 341 28.26 21.85 9.60
CA THR A 341 28.22 22.77 10.75
C THR A 341 29.36 22.56 11.73
N GLY A 342 30.31 21.66 11.45
CA GLY A 342 31.40 21.30 12.36
C GLY A 342 31.01 20.27 13.44
N ALA A 343 29.76 19.79 13.45
CA ALA A 343 29.33 18.73 14.38
C ALA A 343 30.03 17.41 14.03
N VAL A 344 30.64 16.79 15.04
CA VAL A 344 31.31 15.49 14.91
C VAL A 344 30.33 14.40 15.31
N THR A 345 30.01 13.50 14.36
CA THR A 345 29.09 12.37 14.59
C THR A 345 29.87 11.06 14.56
N PRO A 346 29.85 10.25 15.63
CA PRO A 346 30.43 8.92 15.61
C PRO A 346 29.54 8.00 14.71
N VAL A 347 30.18 7.25 13.83
CA VAL A 347 29.53 6.28 12.94
C VAL A 347 30.10 4.91 13.22
N ALA A 348 29.26 4.02 13.73
CA ALA A 348 29.64 2.63 13.99
C ALA A 348 29.85 1.87 12.66
N ARG A 349 30.93 1.09 12.56
CA ARG A 349 31.15 0.11 11.50
C ARG A 349 30.88 -1.28 12.04
N PRO A 350 29.66 -1.82 11.86
CA PRO A 350 29.37 -3.19 12.28
C PRO A 350 29.98 -4.20 11.29
N SER A 351 30.28 -5.41 11.78
CA SER A 351 30.49 -6.57 10.90
C SER A 351 29.24 -6.77 10.05
N GLY A 352 29.39 -7.24 8.81
CA GLY A 352 28.24 -7.45 7.92
C GLY A 352 27.18 -8.28 8.64
N LEU A 353 25.93 -7.77 8.69
CA LEU A 353 24.77 -8.48 9.24
C LEU A 353 24.57 -9.75 8.40
N ALA A 354 25.02 -10.90 8.94
CA ALA A 354 24.72 -12.19 8.34
C ALA A 354 23.23 -12.43 8.55
N ARG A 355 22.42 -12.34 7.50
CA ARG A 355 21.04 -12.85 7.52
C ARG A 355 21.13 -14.32 7.93
N ARG A 356 20.75 -14.64 9.16
CA ARG A 356 20.53 -16.04 9.53
C ARG A 356 19.31 -16.51 8.76
N SER A 357 19.54 -17.30 7.71
CA SER A 357 18.50 -18.17 7.18
C SER A 357 17.99 -19.00 8.36
N SER A 358 16.71 -18.91 8.65
CA SER A 358 16.03 -19.77 9.62
C SER A 358 16.05 -21.20 9.09
N THR A 359 17.18 -21.88 9.29
CA THR A 359 17.25 -23.32 9.12
C THR A 359 16.95 -23.90 10.49
N SER A 360 15.78 -24.51 10.58
CA SER A 360 15.29 -25.31 11.69
C SER A 360 16.40 -26.16 12.32
N CYS A 361 16.65 -26.00 13.63
CA CYS A 361 17.15 -27.09 14.44
C CYS A 361 15.93 -27.85 14.98
N ALA A 362 15.60 -28.94 14.29
CA ALA A 362 14.95 -30.07 14.93
C ALA A 362 16.06 -30.85 15.69
N SER A 363 15.90 -31.03 16.97
CA SER A 363 16.36 -32.13 17.80
C SER A 363 15.59 -32.09 19.11
#